data_cbd4bf1418348fbb6de64804c6f8bfab
#
_entry.id   cbd4bf1418348fbb6de64804c6f8bfab
#
_cell.length_a   1.000
_cell.length_b   1.000
_cell.length_c   1.000
_cell.angle_alpha   90.00
_cell.angle_beta   90.00
_cell.angle_gamma   90.00
#
_symmetry.space_group_name_H-M   'P 1'
#
loop_
_entity.id
_entity.type
_entity.pdbx_description
1 polymer ?
#
loop_
_entity_poly.entity_id
_entity_poly.type
_entity_poly.pdbx_seq_one_letter_code
_entity_poly.pdbx_strand_id
1 'polypeptide(L)' 'MNAPFNLFTRSNETAQSLPMLHSNNIFDLGREIRIMHAGEEYRLRLTRNNRLILTK' A
#
# COMPACT_ATOMS: atom_id res chain seq x y z
N MET A 1 -11.27 2.83 -15.38
CA MET A 1 -11.21 2.75 -14.94
C MET A 1 -10.76 2.89 -14.11
N ASN A 2 -10.57 2.99 -13.60
CA ASN A 2 -10.00 3.27 -12.81
C ASN A 2 -9.87 2.50 -11.81
N ALA A 3 -8.92 2.19 -11.52
CA ALA A 3 -8.64 1.43 -10.52
C ALA A 3 -8.96 2.15 -9.35
N PRO A 4 -9.52 1.60 -8.49
CA PRO A 4 -9.88 2.27 -7.34
C PRO A 4 -8.64 2.54 -6.57
N PHE A 5 -7.61 1.84 -6.74
CA PHE A 5 -6.53 1.94 -5.95
C PHE A 5 -5.46 2.36 -6.79
N ASN A 6 -5.16 3.52 -6.92
CA ASN A 6 -4.22 3.99 -7.79
C ASN A 6 -3.08 4.51 -7.04
N LEU A 7 -2.06 3.77 -6.88
CA LEU A 7 -0.94 4.19 -6.11
C LEU A 7 -0.19 5.30 -6.75
N PHE A 8 -0.25 5.41 -8.01
CA PHE A 8 0.49 6.44 -8.65
C PHE A 8 -0.32 7.53 -9.22
N THR A 9 -1.29 7.91 -8.56
CA THR A 9 -2.04 8.99 -9.03
C THR A 9 -1.19 10.16 -8.97
N ARG A 10 -1.05 10.91 -9.94
CA ARG A 10 -0.27 11.96 -9.91
C ARG A 10 -0.92 13.07 -9.51
N SER A 11 -0.79 13.61 -8.60
CA SER A 11 -1.41 14.68 -8.29
C SER A 11 -0.81 15.76 -8.77
N ASN A 12 0.15 15.74 -8.96
CA ASN A 12 0.79 16.72 -9.51
C ASN A 12 0.64 17.99 -8.94
N GLU A 13 0.04 18.21 -8.09
CA GLU A 13 -0.05 19.39 -7.65
C GLU A 13 1.03 19.75 -6.87
N THR A 14 1.49 19.34 -6.02
CA THR A 14 2.52 19.85 -5.28
C THR A 14 3.52 18.89 -5.15
N ALA A 15 4.60 19.28 -5.13
CA ALA A 15 5.65 18.45 -5.08
C ALA A 15 5.71 17.68 -3.89
N GLN A 16 5.35 18.20 -2.85
CA GLN A 16 5.50 17.47 -1.72
C GLN A 16 4.48 16.45 -1.75
N SER A 17 3.70 16.40 -2.71
CA SER A 17 2.73 15.46 -2.68
C SER A 17 3.16 14.20 -3.23
N LEU A 18 3.85 13.43 -2.54
CA LEU A 18 4.11 12.12 -2.99
C LEU A 18 2.81 11.34 -2.86
N PRO A 19 2.63 10.35 -3.67
CA PRO A 19 1.44 9.54 -3.59
C PRO A 19 1.32 8.94 -2.21
N MET A 20 0.14 8.84 -1.70
CA MET A 20 -0.06 8.38 -0.35
C MET A 20 -1.09 7.28 -0.31
N LEU A 21 -0.83 6.24 0.43
CA LEU A 21 -1.74 5.14 0.55
C LEU A 21 -2.07 4.97 2.01
N HIS A 22 -3.32 4.94 2.33
CA HIS A 22 -3.72 4.77 3.72
C HIS A 22 -3.94 3.29 4.00
N SER A 23 -3.38 2.81 5.06
CA SER A 23 -3.41 1.39 5.34
C SER A 23 -4.81 0.85 5.53
N ASN A 24 -5.70 1.63 6.03
CA ASN A 24 -7.03 1.11 6.23
C ASN A 24 -7.72 0.80 4.91
N ASN A 25 -7.16 1.24 3.81
CA ASN A 25 -7.72 0.91 2.52
C ASN A 25 -7.18 -0.40 2.00
N ILE A 26 -6.10 -0.88 2.55
CA ILE A 26 -5.53 -2.10 2.04
C ILE A 26 -5.69 -3.27 2.98
N PHE A 27 -5.96 -3.04 4.22
CA PHE A 27 -6.13 -4.14 5.15
C PHE A 27 -7.61 -4.40 5.44
N ASP A 28 -8.44 -4.21 4.43
CA ASP A 28 -9.82 -4.37 4.61
C ASP A 28 -10.16 -5.78 4.92
N LEU A 29 -9.54 -6.73 4.30
CA LEU A 29 -9.89 -8.10 4.48
C LEU A 29 -8.98 -8.87 5.40
N GLY A 30 -8.04 -8.22 5.97
CA GLY A 30 -7.15 -8.94 6.85
C GLY A 30 -6.00 -8.08 7.26
N ARG A 31 -5.07 -8.68 7.95
CA ARG A 31 -3.96 -7.91 8.47
C ARG A 31 -2.69 -8.14 7.68
N GLU A 32 -2.78 -8.80 6.57
CA GLU A 32 -1.61 -9.06 5.77
C GLU A 32 -2.00 -9.02 4.31
N ILE A 33 -1.20 -8.39 3.49
CA ILE A 33 -1.46 -8.37 2.06
C ILE A 33 -0.18 -8.72 1.36
N ARG A 34 -0.31 -9.14 0.13
CA ARG A 34 0.83 -9.51 -0.66
C ARG A 34 1.05 -8.45 -1.70
N ILE A 35 2.30 -8.14 -1.97
CA ILE A 35 2.64 -7.16 -2.97
C ILE A 35 3.57 -7.84 -3.95
N MET A 36 3.21 -7.83 -5.21
CA MET A 36 4.05 -8.43 -6.22
C MET A 36 4.91 -7.37 -6.86
N HIS A 37 6.19 -7.61 -6.90
CA HIS A 37 7.08 -6.65 -7.50
C HIS A 37 8.19 -7.40 -8.22
N ALA A 38 8.32 -7.16 -9.51
CA ALA A 38 9.37 -7.78 -10.30
C ALA A 38 9.38 -9.29 -10.15
N GLY A 39 8.23 -9.88 -10.13
CA GLY A 39 8.15 -11.31 -10.02
C GLY A 39 8.34 -11.85 -8.64
N GLU A 40 8.48 -11.00 -7.66
CA GLU A 40 8.66 -11.46 -6.31
C GLU A 40 7.52 -11.03 -5.43
N GLU A 41 7.24 -11.82 -4.45
CA GLU A 41 6.13 -11.53 -3.58
C GLU A 41 6.64 -11.01 -2.25
N TYR A 42 6.12 -9.88 -1.83
CA TYR A 42 6.46 -9.32 -0.54
C TYR A 42 5.19 -9.34 0.29
N ARG A 43 5.31 -9.30 1.58
CA ARG A 43 4.13 -9.28 2.43
C ARG A 43 4.18 -8.09 3.35
N LEU A 44 3.11 -7.35 3.35
CA LEU A 44 2.98 -6.20 4.22
C LEU A 44 2.02 -6.62 5.32
N ARG A 45 2.44 -6.51 6.55
CA ARG A 45 1.64 -6.99 7.65
C ARG A 45 1.39 -5.90 8.68
N LEU A 46 0.22 -5.90 9.22
CA LEU A 46 -0.14 -4.97 10.26
C LEU A 46 -0.01 -5.71 11.58
N THR A 47 0.88 -5.26 12.44
CA THR A 47 1.13 -5.95 13.67
C THR A 47 0.10 -5.61 14.72
N ARG A 48 0.14 -6.38 15.80
CA ARG A 48 -0.76 -6.14 16.86
C ARG A 48 -0.56 -4.77 17.47
N ASN A 49 0.63 -4.24 17.40
CA ASN A 49 0.89 -2.92 17.94
C ASN A 49 0.59 -1.83 16.92
N ASN A 50 -0.14 -2.17 15.92
CA ASN A 50 -0.57 -1.18 14.94
C ASN A 50 0.60 -0.63 14.16
N ARG A 51 1.57 -1.45 13.85
CA ARG A 51 2.68 -1.05 13.06
C ARG A 51 2.75 -1.86 11.79
N LEU A 52 3.41 -1.33 10.77
CA LEU A 52 3.50 -2.04 9.51
C LEU A 52 4.89 -2.62 9.35
N ILE A 53 4.96 -3.86 8.89
CA ILE A 53 6.24 -4.44 8.57
C ILE A 53 6.15 -5.05 7.20
N LEU A 54 7.23 -4.97 6.47
CA LEU A 54 7.28 -5.50 5.13
C LEU A 54 8.32 -6.61 5.12
N THR A 55 7.96 -7.77 4.64
CA THR A 55 8.89 -8.87 4.58
C THR A 55 8.86 -9.49 3.22
N LYS A 56 9.83 -10.28 2.92
CA LYS A 56 9.88 -10.96 1.67
C LYS A 56 10.01 -12.48 1.89
#